data_9a9a86dd6adf25e09d1e9e656c42db33
#
_entry.id   9a9a86dd6adf25e09d1e9e656c42db33
#
_cell.length_a   1.000
_cell.length_b   1.000
_cell.length_c   1.000
_cell.angle_alpha   90.00
_cell.angle_beta   90.00
_cell.angle_gamma   90.00
#
_symmetry.space_group_name_H-M   'P 1'
#
loop_
_entity.id
_entity.type
_entity.pdbx_description
1 polymer ?
#
loop_
_entity_poly.entity_id
_entity_poly.type
_entity_poly.pdbx_seq_one_letter_code
_entity_poly.pdbx_strand_id
1 'polypeptide(L)'
;VKQMLPATGVAALLLGWFCCANLSANELDRIVTKAASQPADRRLEAMPLVDDSVFLRRIYVDLIGRIPTADEVAEFATWPAATRREQLIDQLLADERFSDRWTIFFADMLRLRSQANGGAALIAYVHNAVKSGMPYDELCRRLIAANGKAGKIPEVGFVLGDDADPLAMASVTSQVFLGVRIGCAQCHDHPFDVWKRRDFYDMAAFYGKTRRFESQLTKIVYATEADQTSILWPPEGVGPAEERKPIAPRFPFPIVESAETPDYIKRLKAARAAKIAAIPVVDKGPSVDDLLDSTSDKVEKATSGKLAEELATADAKKDIRKIDVQKGLYKPSELREELALQVTDPRNRYFSRALVNRVWKTLIGRGFVEPVDDFREDNPAALPEALDYLADEFVASDYDLRTLVRLIVTSAAYQRGHAPTDIDEPTRVALE
;
A
#
# COMPACT_ATOMS: atom_id res chain seq x y z
N VAL A 1 -34.07 -34.50 25.64
CA VAL A 1 -33.71 -34.84 24.28
C VAL A 1 -33.14 -33.58 23.65
N LYS A 2 -31.79 -33.44 23.60
CA LYS A 2 -31.07 -32.38 22.90
C LYS A 2 -30.77 -32.88 21.48
N GLN A 3 -31.33 -32.24 20.47
CA GLN A 3 -30.95 -32.47 19.09
C GLN A 3 -29.63 -31.72 18.78
N MET A 4 -28.62 -32.47 18.40
CA MET A 4 -27.38 -31.97 17.82
C MET A 4 -27.63 -31.67 16.33
N LEU A 5 -27.35 -30.45 15.90
CA LEU A 5 -27.28 -30.05 14.48
C LEU A 5 -25.86 -30.38 13.95
N PRO A 6 -25.71 -30.87 12.71
CA PRO A 6 -24.42 -31.24 12.15
C PRO A 6 -23.66 -30.00 11.65
N ALA A 7 -22.40 -29.91 12.03
CA ALA A 7 -21.42 -28.94 11.50
C ALA A 7 -20.91 -29.42 10.13
N THR A 8 -21.59 -29.02 9.06
CA THR A 8 -21.10 -29.23 7.68
C THR A 8 -21.31 -27.95 6.87
N GLY A 9 -20.26 -27.19 6.65
CA GLY A 9 -20.37 -26.01 5.77
C GLY A 9 -19.12 -25.15 5.56
N VAL A 10 -17.99 -25.41 6.22
CA VAL A 10 -16.82 -24.51 6.11
C VAL A 10 -15.63 -25.11 5.32
N ALA A 11 -15.64 -26.41 5.05
CA ALA A 11 -14.51 -27.10 4.42
C ALA A 11 -14.42 -26.96 2.88
N ALA A 12 -15.48 -26.50 2.20
CA ALA A 12 -15.51 -26.52 0.73
C ALA A 12 -14.93 -25.26 0.05
N LEU A 13 -14.75 -24.14 0.77
CA LEU A 13 -14.23 -22.90 0.20
C LEU A 13 -12.70 -22.78 0.24
N LEU A 14 -12.00 -23.61 1.00
CA LEU A 14 -10.54 -23.60 1.09
C LEU A 14 -9.85 -24.44 -0.01
N LEU A 15 -10.54 -25.38 -0.65
CA LEU A 15 -9.95 -26.27 -1.66
C LEU A 15 -9.78 -25.63 -3.05
N GLY A 16 -10.50 -24.55 -3.37
CA GLY A 16 -10.38 -23.85 -4.66
C GLY A 16 -9.12 -22.96 -4.77
N TRP A 17 -8.55 -22.53 -3.64
CA TRP A 17 -7.36 -21.65 -3.60
C TRP A 17 -6.04 -22.42 -3.71
N PHE A 18 -6.03 -23.69 -3.34
CA PHE A 18 -4.80 -24.49 -3.30
C PHE A 18 -4.20 -24.84 -4.68
N CYS A 19 -5.00 -24.84 -5.74
CA CYS A 19 -4.52 -25.29 -7.05
C CYS A 19 -3.79 -24.19 -7.86
N CYS A 20 -4.12 -22.92 -7.64
CA CYS A 20 -3.51 -21.81 -8.41
C CYS A 20 -2.15 -21.35 -7.85
N ALA A 21 -1.91 -21.51 -6.54
CA ALA A 21 -0.71 -20.98 -5.90
C ALA A 21 0.57 -21.79 -6.22
N ASN A 22 0.46 -23.09 -6.40
CA ASN A 22 1.62 -23.93 -6.74
C ASN A 22 2.10 -23.75 -8.18
N LEU A 23 1.17 -23.44 -9.11
CA LEU A 23 1.53 -23.12 -10.50
C LEU A 23 2.26 -21.78 -10.61
N SER A 24 1.91 -20.81 -9.76
CA SER A 24 2.46 -19.46 -9.81
C SER A 24 3.89 -19.37 -9.26
N ALA A 25 4.23 -20.10 -8.18
CA ALA A 25 5.59 -20.11 -7.63
C ALA A 25 6.59 -20.75 -8.61
N ASN A 26 6.19 -21.83 -9.30
CA ASN A 26 6.99 -22.48 -10.34
C ASN A 26 7.28 -21.54 -11.52
N GLU A 27 6.37 -20.64 -11.87
CA GLU A 27 6.59 -19.68 -12.96
C GLU A 27 7.62 -18.62 -12.57
N LEU A 28 7.58 -18.09 -11.35
CA LEU A 28 8.61 -17.17 -10.84
C LEU A 28 9.99 -17.81 -10.87
N ASP A 29 10.11 -19.06 -10.40
CA ASP A 29 11.37 -19.82 -10.41
C ASP A 29 11.87 -20.05 -11.84
N ARG A 30 10.98 -20.31 -12.79
CA ARG A 30 11.32 -20.46 -14.21
C ARG A 30 11.88 -19.16 -14.78
N ILE A 31 11.25 -18.01 -14.47
CA ILE A 31 11.71 -16.70 -14.92
C ILE A 31 13.09 -16.36 -14.34
N VAL A 32 13.27 -16.53 -13.03
CA VAL A 32 14.53 -16.25 -12.35
C VAL A 32 15.66 -17.16 -12.87
N THR A 33 15.37 -18.46 -13.05
CA THR A 33 16.37 -19.42 -13.58
C THR A 33 16.76 -19.09 -15.02
N LYS A 34 15.79 -18.70 -15.85
CA LYS A 34 16.06 -18.28 -17.24
C LYS A 34 16.97 -17.05 -17.28
N ALA A 35 16.70 -16.05 -16.43
CA ALA A 35 17.51 -14.85 -16.34
C ALA A 35 18.96 -15.15 -15.86
N ALA A 36 19.11 -16.01 -14.85
CA ALA A 36 20.40 -16.45 -14.33
C ALA A 36 21.24 -17.26 -15.35
N SER A 37 20.60 -17.77 -16.41
CA SER A 37 21.27 -18.56 -17.47
C SER A 37 21.83 -17.70 -18.62
N GLN A 38 21.74 -16.38 -18.57
CA GLN A 38 22.22 -15.43 -19.58
C GLN A 38 23.17 -14.41 -18.96
N PRO A 39 24.39 -14.17 -19.52
CA PRO A 39 25.00 -14.80 -20.69
C PRO A 39 25.70 -16.12 -20.38
N ALA A 40 25.82 -16.97 -21.38
CA ALA A 40 26.28 -18.37 -21.29
C ALA A 40 27.75 -18.55 -20.83
N ASP A 41 28.54 -17.52 -20.73
CA ASP A 41 29.94 -17.52 -20.32
C ASP A 41 30.15 -17.40 -18.77
N ARG A 42 29.08 -17.07 -18.02
CA ARG A 42 29.06 -17.07 -16.54
C ARG A 42 27.87 -17.86 -16.01
N ARG A 43 27.93 -19.19 -16.14
CA ARG A 43 26.97 -20.05 -15.44
C ARG A 43 27.35 -20.09 -13.97
N LEU A 44 26.79 -19.18 -13.19
CA LEU A 44 26.84 -19.29 -11.75
C LEU A 44 25.86 -20.40 -11.33
N GLU A 45 26.36 -21.42 -10.64
CA GLU A 45 25.46 -22.40 -10.02
C GLU A 45 24.62 -21.67 -8.97
N ALA A 46 23.31 -21.78 -9.09
CA ALA A 46 22.41 -21.20 -8.11
C ALA A 46 22.70 -21.82 -6.73
N MET A 47 22.72 -20.99 -5.68
CA MET A 47 22.91 -21.45 -4.31
C MET A 47 21.92 -22.57 -3.96
N PRO A 48 22.34 -23.60 -3.20
CA PRO A 48 21.42 -24.67 -2.80
C PRO A 48 20.32 -24.15 -1.89
N LEU A 49 19.20 -24.87 -1.85
CA LEU A 49 18.14 -24.61 -0.86
C LEU A 49 18.74 -24.78 0.56
N VAL A 50 18.38 -23.85 1.45
CA VAL A 50 18.77 -23.97 2.86
C VAL A 50 18.12 -25.18 3.51
N ASP A 51 18.73 -25.70 4.57
CA ASP A 51 18.11 -26.72 5.38
C ASP A 51 16.85 -26.20 6.10
N ASP A 52 16.06 -27.12 6.63
CA ASP A 52 14.78 -26.77 7.23
C ASP A 52 14.91 -25.96 8.53
N SER A 53 16.02 -26.04 9.23
CA SER A 53 16.24 -25.27 10.45
C SER A 53 16.48 -23.79 10.13
N VAL A 54 17.27 -23.53 9.09
CA VAL A 54 17.52 -22.18 8.58
C VAL A 54 16.24 -21.60 7.97
N PHE A 55 15.52 -22.39 7.15
CA PHE A 55 14.24 -21.99 6.60
C PHE A 55 13.23 -21.64 7.70
N LEU A 56 13.05 -22.52 8.69
CA LEU A 56 12.15 -22.34 9.81
C LEU A 56 12.41 -21.01 10.54
N ARG A 57 13.68 -20.76 10.88
CA ARG A 57 14.07 -19.51 11.55
C ARG A 57 13.76 -18.28 10.68
N ARG A 58 14.11 -18.31 9.39
CA ARG A 58 13.91 -17.21 8.45
C ARG A 58 12.44 -16.87 8.32
N ILE A 59 11.60 -17.86 8.02
CA ILE A 59 10.18 -17.63 7.75
C ILE A 59 9.42 -17.08 8.96
N TYR A 60 9.76 -17.52 10.18
CA TYR A 60 9.18 -16.97 11.42
C TYR A 60 9.51 -15.49 11.61
N VAL A 61 10.78 -15.12 11.37
CA VAL A 61 11.24 -13.73 11.50
C VAL A 61 10.56 -12.84 10.43
N ASP A 62 10.48 -13.32 9.19
CA ASP A 62 9.98 -12.53 8.08
C ASP A 62 8.46 -12.36 8.11
N LEU A 63 7.71 -13.39 8.49
CA LEU A 63 6.25 -13.34 8.48
C LEU A 63 5.66 -12.81 9.79
N ILE A 64 6.20 -13.18 10.95
CA ILE A 64 5.62 -12.85 12.26
C ILE A 64 6.58 -12.14 13.23
N GLY A 65 7.80 -11.78 12.79
CA GLY A 65 8.73 -10.90 13.51
C GLY A 65 9.42 -11.51 14.72
N ARG A 66 9.41 -12.84 14.89
CA ARG A 66 10.10 -13.55 15.99
C ARG A 66 10.71 -14.86 15.53
N ILE A 67 11.58 -15.42 16.35
CA ILE A 67 12.09 -16.78 16.15
C ILE A 67 11.07 -17.83 16.62
N PRO A 68 11.10 -19.07 16.09
CA PRO A 68 10.27 -20.17 16.59
C PRO A 68 10.64 -20.55 18.03
N THR A 69 9.66 -21.04 18.80
CA THR A 69 9.88 -21.66 20.10
C THR A 69 10.40 -23.10 19.94
N ALA A 70 10.89 -23.71 21.04
CA ALA A 70 11.35 -25.10 21.02
C ALA A 70 10.20 -26.07 20.63
N ASP A 71 8.99 -25.82 21.11
CA ASP A 71 7.81 -26.64 20.78
C ASP A 71 7.45 -26.53 19.29
N GLU A 72 7.47 -25.33 18.73
CA GLU A 72 7.20 -25.12 17.29
C GLU A 72 8.26 -25.78 16.40
N VAL A 73 9.53 -25.79 16.84
CA VAL A 73 10.61 -26.54 16.15
C VAL A 73 10.33 -28.04 16.20
N ALA A 74 9.96 -28.56 17.36
CA ALA A 74 9.66 -29.98 17.56
C ALA A 74 8.43 -30.40 16.74
N GLU A 75 7.37 -29.59 16.74
CA GLU A 75 6.16 -29.83 15.95
C GLU A 75 6.47 -29.87 14.45
N PHE A 76 7.17 -28.86 13.93
CA PHE A 76 7.57 -28.79 12.52
C PHE A 76 8.37 -30.01 12.07
N ALA A 77 9.23 -30.58 12.94
CA ALA A 77 10.01 -31.77 12.65
C ALA A 77 9.14 -33.01 12.46
N THR A 78 7.93 -33.05 13.02
CA THR A 78 6.99 -34.18 12.88
C THR A 78 6.23 -34.18 11.55
N TRP A 79 6.19 -33.05 10.86
CA TRP A 79 5.41 -32.92 9.62
C TRP A 79 6.10 -33.61 8.44
N PRO A 80 5.34 -34.07 7.42
CA PRO A 80 5.90 -34.70 6.24
C PRO A 80 6.86 -33.76 5.51
N ALA A 81 8.08 -34.22 5.24
CA ALA A 81 9.13 -33.40 4.62
C ALA A 81 8.73 -32.76 3.28
N ALA A 82 7.87 -33.40 2.51
CA ALA A 82 7.43 -32.90 1.19
C ALA A 82 6.50 -31.68 1.27
N THR A 83 5.77 -31.48 2.37
CA THR A 83 4.71 -30.45 2.48
C THR A 83 4.92 -29.48 3.64
N ARG A 84 5.84 -29.79 4.58
CA ARG A 84 5.97 -29.04 5.83
C ARG A 84 6.28 -27.55 5.63
N ARG A 85 7.07 -27.18 4.60
CA ARG A 85 7.37 -25.78 4.32
C ARG A 85 6.15 -25.01 3.87
N GLU A 86 5.35 -25.57 2.96
CA GLU A 86 4.11 -24.94 2.50
C GLU A 86 3.08 -24.84 3.62
N GLN A 87 2.91 -25.91 4.41
CA GLN A 87 2.02 -25.91 5.56
C GLN A 87 2.40 -24.82 6.57
N LEU A 88 3.70 -24.68 6.86
CA LEU A 88 4.19 -23.64 7.75
C LEU A 88 3.92 -22.24 7.20
N ILE A 89 4.21 -22.00 5.91
CA ILE A 89 3.92 -20.72 5.26
C ILE A 89 2.45 -20.36 5.43
N ASP A 90 1.54 -21.28 5.12
CA ASP A 90 0.10 -21.04 5.20
C ASP A 90 -0.36 -20.77 6.66
N GLN A 91 0.20 -21.49 7.61
CA GLN A 91 -0.06 -21.26 9.04
C GLN A 91 0.40 -19.87 9.50
N LEU A 92 1.61 -19.46 9.14
CA LEU A 92 2.17 -18.16 9.54
C LEU A 92 1.49 -16.98 8.82
N LEU A 93 1.04 -17.15 7.58
CA LEU A 93 0.24 -16.15 6.89
C LEU A 93 -1.13 -15.93 7.54
N ALA A 94 -1.69 -16.96 8.19
CA ALA A 94 -2.94 -16.89 8.92
C ALA A 94 -2.77 -16.42 10.38
N ASP A 95 -1.55 -16.37 10.90
CA ASP A 95 -1.24 -15.95 12.28
C ASP A 95 -1.56 -14.45 12.48
N GLU A 96 -2.13 -14.09 13.64
CA GLU A 96 -2.45 -12.69 13.96
C GLU A 96 -1.20 -11.78 13.97
N ARG A 97 -0.05 -12.31 14.37
CA ARG A 97 1.25 -11.61 14.42
C ARG A 97 1.78 -11.22 13.04
N PHE A 98 1.28 -11.86 11.96
CA PHE A 98 1.53 -11.37 10.60
C PHE A 98 1.14 -9.90 10.48
N SER A 99 -0.02 -9.55 11.02
CA SER A 99 -0.50 -8.16 10.96
C SER A 99 0.40 -7.20 11.74
N ASP A 100 0.90 -7.62 12.90
CA ASP A 100 1.83 -6.80 13.69
C ASP A 100 3.13 -6.53 12.92
N ARG A 101 3.74 -7.59 12.38
CA ARG A 101 5.01 -7.50 11.62
C ARG A 101 4.86 -6.64 10.36
N TRP A 102 3.80 -6.85 9.59
CA TRP A 102 3.60 -6.13 8.34
C TRP A 102 3.04 -4.72 8.52
N THR A 103 2.46 -4.42 9.69
CA THR A 103 2.15 -3.03 10.08
C THR A 103 3.42 -2.20 10.23
N ILE A 104 4.50 -2.77 10.78
CA ILE A 104 5.80 -2.09 10.87
C ILE A 104 6.34 -1.77 9.47
N PHE A 105 6.27 -2.73 8.54
CA PHE A 105 6.66 -2.50 7.15
C PHE A 105 5.88 -1.32 6.52
N PHE A 106 4.56 -1.28 6.68
CA PHE A 106 3.75 -0.17 6.17
C PHE A 106 4.01 1.14 6.91
N ALA A 107 4.25 1.10 8.22
CA ALA A 107 4.56 2.29 8.99
C ALA A 107 5.86 2.96 8.50
N ASP A 108 6.89 2.19 8.24
CA ASP A 108 8.15 2.68 7.68
C ASP A 108 7.95 3.20 6.24
N MET A 109 7.30 2.41 5.37
CA MET A 109 7.04 2.78 3.98
C MET A 109 6.22 4.07 3.85
N LEU A 110 5.15 4.19 4.65
CA LEU A 110 4.24 5.35 4.66
C LEU A 110 4.75 6.50 5.53
N ARG A 111 5.94 6.36 6.15
CA ARG A 111 6.56 7.37 7.01
C ARG A 111 5.68 7.76 8.20
N LEU A 112 4.95 6.82 8.79
CA LEU A 112 4.01 7.08 9.87
C LEU A 112 4.74 7.44 11.17
N ARG A 113 4.23 8.45 11.84
CA ARG A 113 4.78 8.95 13.11
C ARG A 113 3.66 9.05 14.13
N SER A 114 3.75 8.29 15.21
CA SER A 114 2.72 8.24 16.26
C SER A 114 2.46 9.60 16.91
N GLN A 115 3.47 10.48 16.97
CA GLN A 115 3.40 11.83 17.51
C GLN A 115 2.78 12.86 16.56
N ALA A 116 2.67 12.55 15.26
CA ALA A 116 2.03 13.43 14.29
C ALA A 116 0.51 13.51 14.54
N ASN A 117 -0.12 14.58 14.05
CA ASN A 117 -1.57 14.75 14.15
C ASN A 117 -2.32 13.59 13.48
N GLY A 118 -3.02 12.79 14.29
CA GLY A 118 -3.71 11.59 13.82
C GLY A 118 -2.82 10.36 13.63
N GLY A 119 -1.51 10.45 13.85
CA GLY A 119 -0.55 9.40 13.54
C GLY A 119 -0.80 8.08 14.28
N ALA A 120 -1.08 8.11 15.59
CA ALA A 120 -1.39 6.90 16.34
C ALA A 120 -2.68 6.20 15.82
N ALA A 121 -3.72 6.99 15.50
CA ALA A 121 -4.96 6.45 14.94
C ALA A 121 -4.73 5.86 13.54
N LEU A 122 -3.88 6.50 12.73
CA LEU A 122 -3.50 6.00 11.41
C LEU A 122 -2.73 4.68 11.49
N ILE A 123 -1.79 4.53 12.42
CA ILE A 123 -1.06 3.26 12.63
C ILE A 123 -2.04 2.14 13.00
N ALA A 124 -2.98 2.41 13.91
CA ALA A 124 -4.02 1.44 14.28
C ALA A 124 -4.94 1.09 13.09
N TYR A 125 -5.26 2.07 12.25
CA TYR A 125 -6.03 1.86 11.03
C TYR A 125 -5.29 0.97 10.03
N VAL A 126 -4.01 1.23 9.78
CA VAL A 126 -3.17 0.41 8.89
C VAL A 126 -3.04 -1.02 9.43
N HIS A 127 -2.86 -1.20 10.75
CA HIS A 127 -2.89 -2.52 11.38
C HIS A 127 -4.18 -3.27 11.09
N ASN A 128 -5.33 -2.61 11.29
CA ASN A 128 -6.63 -3.22 11.00
C ASN A 128 -6.82 -3.53 9.51
N ALA A 129 -6.32 -2.67 8.60
CA ALA A 129 -6.34 -2.91 7.17
C ALA A 129 -5.54 -4.17 6.79
N VAL A 130 -4.33 -4.34 7.32
CA VAL A 130 -3.51 -5.55 7.11
C VAL A 130 -4.19 -6.78 7.71
N LYS A 131 -4.73 -6.66 8.93
CA LYS A 131 -5.43 -7.76 9.62
C LYS A 131 -6.66 -8.25 8.85
N SER A 132 -7.45 -7.31 8.32
CA SER A 132 -8.66 -7.64 7.55
C SER A 132 -8.39 -8.06 6.11
N GLY A 133 -7.14 -7.97 5.62
CA GLY A 133 -6.82 -8.23 4.22
C GLY A 133 -7.40 -7.17 3.27
N MET A 134 -7.42 -5.90 3.69
CA MET A 134 -7.85 -4.80 2.81
C MET A 134 -6.97 -4.75 1.57
N PRO A 135 -7.53 -4.68 0.36
CA PRO A 135 -6.75 -4.48 -0.86
C PRO A 135 -5.85 -3.25 -0.77
N TYR A 136 -4.58 -3.38 -1.18
CA TYR A 136 -3.61 -2.30 -1.06
C TYR A 136 -4.03 -1.04 -1.83
N ASP A 137 -4.65 -1.19 -3.00
CA ASP A 137 -5.16 -0.06 -3.78
C ASP A 137 -6.30 0.67 -3.04
N GLU A 138 -7.16 -0.05 -2.32
CA GLU A 138 -8.20 0.54 -1.50
C GLU A 138 -7.59 1.32 -0.32
N LEU A 139 -6.61 0.72 0.38
CA LEU A 139 -5.88 1.42 1.44
C LEU A 139 -5.29 2.73 0.92
N CYS A 140 -4.58 2.70 -0.20
CA CYS A 140 -3.95 3.89 -0.78
C CYS A 140 -4.97 4.96 -1.19
N ARG A 141 -6.09 4.57 -1.81
CA ARG A 141 -7.16 5.52 -2.17
C ARG A 141 -7.71 6.24 -0.95
N ARG A 142 -7.98 5.51 0.13
CA ARG A 142 -8.48 6.10 1.37
C ARG A 142 -7.48 7.07 1.99
N LEU A 143 -6.18 6.74 1.99
CA LEU A 143 -5.13 7.62 2.52
C LEU A 143 -4.98 8.91 1.72
N ILE A 144 -5.00 8.83 0.39
CA ILE A 144 -4.81 10.00 -0.49
C ILE A 144 -6.00 10.95 -0.43
N ALA A 145 -7.24 10.42 -0.44
CA ALA A 145 -8.46 11.22 -0.58
C ALA A 145 -9.02 11.76 0.75
N ALA A 146 -8.52 11.29 1.91
CA ALA A 146 -9.13 11.55 3.20
C ALA A 146 -9.20 13.03 3.59
N ASN A 147 -10.39 13.47 4.01
CA ASN A 147 -10.63 14.74 4.70
C ASN A 147 -11.31 14.48 6.04
N GLY A 148 -11.22 15.45 6.94
CA GLY A 148 -11.94 15.42 8.19
C GLY A 148 -11.08 15.66 9.42
N LYS A 149 -11.62 15.27 10.56
CA LYS A 149 -11.03 15.46 11.89
C LYS A 149 -10.03 14.34 12.18
N ALA A 150 -8.80 14.71 12.53
CA ALA A 150 -7.82 13.77 13.07
C ALA A 150 -8.41 13.04 14.30
N GLY A 151 -8.32 11.74 14.34
CA GLY A 151 -8.88 10.90 15.40
C GLY A 151 -10.33 10.42 15.17
N LYS A 152 -11.11 11.03 14.24
CA LYS A 152 -12.40 10.46 13.77
C LYS A 152 -12.24 9.74 12.43
N ILE A 153 -11.42 10.30 11.56
CA ILE A 153 -11.03 9.72 10.27
C ILE A 153 -9.53 9.42 10.33
N PRO A 154 -9.13 8.19 10.68
CA PRO A 154 -7.73 7.84 10.87
C PRO A 154 -6.85 8.11 9.64
N GLU A 155 -7.39 7.88 8.44
CA GLU A 155 -6.73 8.04 7.15
C GLU A 155 -6.19 9.46 6.93
N VAL A 156 -6.83 10.46 7.54
CA VAL A 156 -6.39 11.88 7.51
C VAL A 156 -4.99 12.05 8.06
N GLY A 157 -4.55 11.17 8.96
CA GLY A 157 -3.20 11.19 9.51
C GLY A 157 -2.10 11.14 8.44
N PHE A 158 -2.36 10.53 7.27
CA PHE A 158 -1.43 10.52 6.14
C PHE A 158 -1.23 11.94 5.56
N VAL A 159 -2.32 12.66 5.33
CA VAL A 159 -2.30 14.04 4.82
C VAL A 159 -1.70 15.00 5.85
N LEU A 160 -2.05 14.84 7.12
CA LEU A 160 -1.56 15.69 8.21
C LEU A 160 -0.11 15.38 8.61
N GLY A 161 0.43 14.22 8.23
CA GLY A 161 1.81 13.85 8.51
C GLY A 161 2.85 14.78 7.88
N ASP A 162 2.51 15.40 6.76
CA ASP A 162 3.29 16.42 6.08
C ASP A 162 2.56 17.79 6.06
N ASP A 163 1.83 18.09 7.16
CA ASP A 163 1.12 19.36 7.43
C ASP A 163 0.13 19.79 6.32
N ALA A 164 -0.35 18.85 5.53
CA ALA A 164 -1.20 19.08 4.35
C ALA A 164 -0.55 20.06 3.33
N ASP A 165 0.80 20.10 3.28
CA ASP A 165 1.53 20.89 2.30
C ASP A 165 1.45 20.24 0.90
N PRO A 166 0.92 20.96 -0.12
CA PRO A 166 0.71 20.38 -1.44
C PRO A 166 1.98 19.92 -2.15
N LEU A 167 3.11 20.60 -1.94
CA LEU A 167 4.38 20.26 -2.59
C LEU A 167 5.00 19.03 -1.92
N ALA A 168 4.95 18.97 -0.59
CA ALA A 168 5.39 17.81 0.17
C ALA A 168 4.55 16.58 -0.20
N MET A 169 3.21 16.73 -0.25
CA MET A 169 2.29 15.65 -0.59
C MET A 169 2.50 15.10 -2.00
N ALA A 170 2.77 15.96 -3.01
CA ALA A 170 3.10 15.52 -4.35
C ALA A 170 4.38 14.66 -4.38
N SER A 171 5.43 15.13 -3.69
CA SER A 171 6.70 14.39 -3.57
C SER A 171 6.50 13.04 -2.86
N VAL A 172 5.83 13.04 -1.69
CA VAL A 172 5.59 11.83 -0.88
C VAL A 172 4.74 10.82 -1.65
N THR A 173 3.66 11.26 -2.31
CA THR A 173 2.79 10.37 -3.08
C THR A 173 3.55 9.69 -4.20
N SER A 174 4.36 10.42 -4.95
CA SER A 174 5.18 9.85 -6.03
C SER A 174 6.23 8.87 -5.50
N GLN A 175 6.93 9.23 -4.42
CA GLN A 175 7.98 8.40 -3.86
C GLN A 175 7.41 7.14 -3.19
N VAL A 176 6.36 7.28 -2.38
CA VAL A 176 5.80 6.18 -1.60
C VAL A 176 5.00 5.22 -2.46
N PHE A 177 4.08 5.73 -3.29
CA PHE A 177 3.16 4.86 -4.03
C PHE A 177 3.67 4.50 -5.43
N LEU A 178 4.47 5.35 -6.05
CA LEU A 178 4.93 5.13 -7.43
C LEU A 178 6.43 4.79 -7.52
N GLY A 179 7.18 4.90 -6.42
CA GLY A 179 8.59 4.58 -6.40
C GLY A 179 9.47 5.57 -7.18
N VAL A 180 9.02 6.80 -7.38
CA VAL A 180 9.70 7.82 -8.17
C VAL A 180 9.98 9.07 -7.35
N ARG A 181 11.21 9.57 -7.36
CA ARG A 181 11.65 10.74 -6.60
C ARG A 181 11.45 12.04 -7.39
N ILE A 182 10.19 12.36 -7.72
CA ILE A 182 9.87 13.57 -8.49
C ILE A 182 10.19 14.88 -7.75
N GLY A 183 10.48 14.85 -6.44
CA GLY A 183 10.71 16.03 -5.61
C GLY A 183 11.83 16.94 -6.08
N CYS A 184 12.87 16.42 -6.75
CA CYS A 184 13.93 17.23 -7.35
C CYS A 184 13.39 18.19 -8.42
N ALA A 185 12.30 17.84 -9.09
CA ALA A 185 11.66 18.67 -10.11
C ALA A 185 10.87 19.87 -9.52
N GLN A 186 10.81 20.04 -8.21
CA GLN A 186 10.21 21.22 -7.56
C GLN A 186 10.92 22.52 -7.92
N CYS A 187 12.26 22.51 -8.02
CA CYS A 187 13.06 23.72 -8.22
C CYS A 187 13.51 23.92 -9.68
N HIS A 188 13.80 22.85 -10.39
CA HIS A 188 14.27 22.83 -11.79
C HIS A 188 13.83 21.52 -12.45
N ASP A 189 13.99 21.38 -13.76
CA ASP A 189 13.79 20.08 -14.43
C ASP A 189 14.70 19.02 -13.78
N HIS A 190 14.19 17.81 -13.60
CA HIS A 190 14.91 16.75 -12.89
C HIS A 190 16.28 16.48 -13.57
N PRO A 191 17.41 16.51 -12.82
CA PRO A 191 18.74 16.47 -13.44
C PRO A 191 19.11 15.11 -14.05
N PHE A 192 18.46 14.02 -13.59
CA PHE A 192 18.82 12.64 -13.97
C PHE A 192 17.59 11.83 -14.45
N ASP A 193 16.43 12.48 -14.66
CA ASP A 193 15.20 11.79 -15.06
C ASP A 193 14.38 12.68 -16.00
N VAL A 194 13.33 12.13 -16.58
CA VAL A 194 12.49 12.77 -17.61
C VAL A 194 11.58 13.88 -17.07
N TRP A 195 11.41 13.97 -15.75
CA TRP A 195 10.43 14.84 -15.10
C TRP A 195 10.78 16.30 -15.23
N LYS A 196 9.84 17.07 -15.79
CA LYS A 196 9.97 18.52 -15.87
C LYS A 196 9.44 19.18 -14.58
N ARG A 197 9.94 20.38 -14.30
CA ARG A 197 9.40 21.19 -13.21
C ARG A 197 7.88 21.34 -13.30
N ARG A 198 7.35 21.47 -14.52
CA ARG A 198 5.92 21.55 -14.75
C ARG A 198 5.18 20.28 -14.29
N ASP A 199 5.71 19.10 -14.53
CA ASP A 199 5.11 17.83 -14.14
C ASP A 199 4.96 17.72 -12.60
N PHE A 200 5.94 18.23 -11.86
CA PHE A 200 5.86 18.31 -10.40
C PHE A 200 4.71 19.21 -9.93
N TYR A 201 4.56 20.40 -10.53
CA TYR A 201 3.49 21.32 -10.16
C TYR A 201 2.11 20.85 -10.63
N ASP A 202 2.01 20.18 -11.76
CA ASP A 202 0.79 19.53 -12.23
C ASP A 202 0.32 18.45 -11.23
N MET A 203 1.27 17.65 -10.69
CA MET A 203 0.99 16.67 -9.63
C MET A 203 0.59 17.37 -8.31
N ALA A 204 1.29 18.42 -7.91
CA ALA A 204 1.00 19.17 -6.70
C ALA A 204 -0.37 19.88 -6.76
N ALA A 205 -0.88 20.19 -7.94
CA ALA A 205 -2.18 20.83 -8.11
C ALA A 205 -3.36 19.98 -7.62
N PHE A 206 -3.24 18.65 -7.57
CA PHE A 206 -4.24 17.78 -6.95
C PHE A 206 -4.39 18.06 -5.44
N TYR A 207 -3.32 18.51 -4.79
CA TYR A 207 -3.30 18.89 -3.39
C TYR A 207 -3.49 20.39 -3.17
N GLY A 208 -3.60 21.17 -4.24
CA GLY A 208 -3.58 22.63 -4.20
C GLY A 208 -4.65 23.29 -3.33
N LYS A 209 -5.78 22.63 -3.11
CA LYS A 209 -6.85 23.09 -2.22
C LYS A 209 -6.72 22.53 -0.80
N THR A 210 -5.89 21.53 -0.58
CA THR A 210 -5.74 20.87 0.73
C THR A 210 -5.15 21.83 1.75
N ARG A 211 -5.71 21.85 2.95
CA ARG A 211 -5.30 22.71 4.07
C ARG A 211 -5.35 21.96 5.39
N ARG A 212 -4.34 22.17 6.21
CA ARG A 212 -4.42 21.90 7.63
C ARG A 212 -5.12 23.05 8.32
N PHE A 213 -6.15 22.75 9.09
CA PHE A 213 -6.84 23.69 9.95
C PHE A 213 -6.80 23.21 11.39
N GLU A 214 -6.43 24.08 12.31
CA GLU A 214 -6.49 23.85 13.75
C GLU A 214 -7.43 24.86 14.39
N SER A 215 -8.49 24.36 15.03
CA SER A 215 -9.42 25.22 15.75
C SER A 215 -8.73 25.87 16.94
N GLN A 216 -8.80 27.19 17.04
CA GLN A 216 -8.23 27.94 18.16
C GLN A 216 -8.92 27.61 19.48
N LEU A 217 -10.22 27.33 19.42
CA LEU A 217 -11.05 27.05 20.60
C LEU A 217 -10.89 25.61 21.09
N THR A 218 -10.97 24.64 20.18
CA THR A 218 -11.01 23.21 20.56
C THR A 218 -9.66 22.51 20.40
N LYS A 219 -8.66 23.16 19.77
CA LYS A 219 -7.35 22.59 19.42
C LYS A 219 -7.44 21.33 18.54
N ILE A 220 -8.60 21.08 17.96
CA ILE A 220 -8.80 19.96 17.05
C ILE A 220 -8.18 20.31 15.70
N VAL A 221 -7.47 19.32 15.12
CA VAL A 221 -6.83 19.46 13.81
C VAL A 221 -7.65 18.72 12.75
N TYR A 222 -7.79 19.37 11.61
CA TYR A 222 -8.52 18.86 10.43
C TYR A 222 -7.63 18.94 9.20
N ALA A 223 -7.75 17.96 8.30
CA ALA A 223 -7.47 18.17 6.88
C ALA A 223 -8.78 18.53 6.18
N THR A 224 -8.77 19.61 5.43
CA THR A 224 -9.94 20.16 4.73
C THR A 224 -9.51 20.81 3.43
N GLU A 225 -10.43 21.39 2.70
CA GLU A 225 -10.13 22.09 1.45
C GLU A 225 -10.52 23.57 1.52
N ALA A 226 -9.67 24.41 0.93
CA ALA A 226 -9.97 25.81 0.66
C ALA A 226 -10.71 25.95 -0.68
N ASP A 227 -11.43 27.06 -0.84
CA ASP A 227 -12.10 27.36 -2.10
C ASP A 227 -11.10 27.57 -3.26
N GLN A 228 -9.92 28.11 -2.95
CA GLN A 228 -8.89 28.42 -3.94
C GLN A 228 -7.65 27.55 -3.76
N THR A 229 -7.07 27.17 -4.89
CA THR A 229 -5.77 26.46 -4.90
C THR A 229 -4.64 27.39 -4.50
N SER A 230 -3.62 26.82 -3.82
CA SER A 230 -2.35 27.51 -3.53
C SER A 230 -1.30 27.25 -4.62
N ILE A 231 -1.56 26.35 -5.55
CA ILE A 231 -0.59 25.98 -6.60
C ILE A 231 -0.79 26.88 -7.80
N LEU A 232 0.21 27.73 -8.02
CA LEU A 232 0.26 28.70 -9.11
C LEU A 232 1.45 28.39 -10.03
N TRP A 233 1.29 28.72 -11.32
CA TRP A 233 2.36 28.63 -12.31
C TRP A 233 2.51 29.98 -13.04
N PRO A 234 3.74 30.42 -13.31
CA PRO A 234 5.02 29.89 -12.82
C PRO A 234 5.13 29.96 -11.27
N PRO A 235 5.99 29.14 -10.66
CA PRO A 235 6.16 29.16 -9.21
C PRO A 235 6.84 30.46 -8.74
N GLU A 236 6.84 30.68 -7.42
CA GLU A 236 7.42 31.86 -6.81
C GLU A 236 8.91 32.02 -7.19
N GLY A 237 9.32 33.27 -7.44
CA GLY A 237 10.68 33.59 -7.87
C GLY A 237 10.98 33.35 -9.35
N VAL A 238 9.97 32.93 -10.14
CA VAL A 238 10.11 32.72 -11.58
C VAL A 238 9.13 33.62 -12.32
N GLY A 239 9.62 34.69 -12.92
CA GLY A 239 8.81 35.67 -13.64
C GLY A 239 8.02 36.65 -12.74
N PRO A 240 7.28 37.57 -13.36
CA PRO A 240 6.44 38.54 -12.65
C PRO A 240 5.31 37.87 -11.87
N ALA A 241 4.99 38.42 -10.69
CA ALA A 241 3.94 37.89 -9.82
C ALA A 241 2.55 37.90 -10.50
N GLU A 242 2.30 38.84 -11.38
CA GLU A 242 1.04 39.03 -12.12
C GLU A 242 0.78 37.93 -13.14
N GLU A 243 1.83 37.22 -13.60
CA GLU A 243 1.70 36.10 -14.54
C GLU A 243 1.33 34.79 -13.84
N ARG A 244 1.44 34.72 -12.53
CA ARG A 244 1.16 33.51 -11.74
C ARG A 244 -0.33 33.20 -11.69
N LYS A 245 -0.72 32.10 -12.29
CA LYS A 245 -2.12 31.67 -12.38
C LYS A 245 -2.31 30.27 -11.80
N PRO A 246 -3.48 29.95 -11.22
CA PRO A 246 -3.85 28.59 -10.88
C PRO A 246 -3.68 27.65 -12.05
N ILE A 247 -3.13 26.45 -11.78
CA ILE A 247 -3.04 25.42 -12.80
C ILE A 247 -4.00 24.27 -12.51
N ALA A 248 -4.51 23.68 -13.58
CA ALA A 248 -5.29 22.46 -13.47
C ALA A 248 -4.38 21.28 -13.11
N PRO A 249 -4.83 20.36 -12.26
CA PRO A 249 -4.06 19.14 -11.97
C PRO A 249 -3.94 18.28 -13.22
N ARG A 250 -2.78 17.62 -13.36
CA ARG A 250 -2.52 16.63 -14.39
C ARG A 250 -1.62 15.54 -13.80
N PHE A 251 -2.01 14.29 -14.00
CA PHE A 251 -1.19 13.15 -13.58
C PHE A 251 -0.06 12.95 -14.59
N PRO A 252 1.21 13.09 -14.17
CA PRO A 252 2.32 13.10 -15.13
C PRO A 252 2.79 11.69 -15.50
N PHE A 253 2.41 10.65 -14.72
CA PHE A 253 2.88 9.29 -14.95
C PHE A 253 2.10 8.60 -16.05
N PRO A 254 2.78 7.84 -16.94
CA PRO A 254 2.11 7.14 -18.03
C PRO A 254 1.24 6.01 -17.50
N ILE A 255 -0.01 5.97 -17.96
CA ILE A 255 -0.90 4.83 -17.78
C ILE A 255 -0.88 4.05 -19.09
N VAL A 256 -0.49 2.77 -19.02
CA VAL A 256 -0.32 1.93 -20.22
C VAL A 256 -1.67 1.69 -20.89
N GLU A 257 -1.83 2.25 -22.08
CA GLU A 257 -2.96 1.94 -22.94
C GLU A 257 -2.63 0.72 -23.82
N SER A 258 -3.49 -0.29 -23.76
CA SER A 258 -3.37 -1.50 -24.58
C SER A 258 -4.65 -1.68 -25.39
N ALA A 259 -4.52 -2.12 -26.65
CA ALA A 259 -5.65 -2.41 -27.52
C ALA A 259 -6.56 -3.51 -26.93
N GLU A 260 -5.96 -4.45 -26.19
CA GLU A 260 -6.68 -5.49 -25.45
C GLU A 260 -6.47 -5.35 -23.95
N THR A 261 -7.51 -5.62 -23.15
CA THR A 261 -7.38 -5.64 -21.70
C THR A 261 -6.39 -6.74 -21.28
N PRO A 262 -5.30 -6.43 -20.58
CA PRO A 262 -4.35 -7.42 -20.09
C PRO A 262 -5.00 -8.50 -19.22
N ASP A 263 -4.42 -9.70 -19.22
CA ASP A 263 -4.98 -10.85 -18.49
C ASP A 263 -5.08 -10.61 -16.98
N TYR A 264 -4.07 -10.01 -16.37
CA TYR A 264 -4.10 -9.67 -14.94
C TYR A 264 -5.26 -8.74 -14.56
N ILE A 265 -5.66 -7.83 -15.47
CA ILE A 265 -6.84 -6.96 -15.26
C ILE A 265 -8.14 -7.73 -15.42
N LYS A 266 -8.20 -8.69 -16.35
CA LYS A 266 -9.37 -9.58 -16.49
C LYS A 266 -9.57 -10.41 -15.21
N ARG A 267 -8.48 -10.97 -14.68
CA ARG A 267 -8.46 -11.72 -13.42
C ARG A 267 -8.85 -10.85 -12.21
N LEU A 268 -8.34 -9.63 -12.11
CA LEU A 268 -8.75 -8.67 -11.09
C LEU A 268 -10.27 -8.41 -11.12
N LYS A 269 -10.82 -8.14 -12.30
CA LYS A 269 -12.26 -7.89 -12.45
C LYS A 269 -13.08 -9.14 -12.04
N ALA A 270 -12.64 -10.32 -12.41
CA ALA A 270 -13.28 -11.57 -12.02
C ALA A 270 -13.22 -11.80 -10.50
N ALA A 271 -12.07 -11.56 -9.86
CA ALA A 271 -11.91 -11.68 -8.41
C ALA A 271 -12.84 -10.73 -7.65
N ARG A 272 -12.93 -9.48 -8.08
CA ARG A 272 -13.84 -8.49 -7.49
C ARG A 272 -15.31 -8.85 -7.69
N ALA A 273 -15.69 -9.30 -8.88
CA ALA A 273 -17.05 -9.76 -9.16
C ALA A 273 -17.43 -10.95 -8.28
N ALA A 274 -16.52 -11.91 -8.08
CA ALA A 274 -16.75 -13.05 -7.20
C ALA A 274 -16.92 -12.63 -5.72
N LYS A 275 -16.11 -11.67 -5.23
CA LYS A 275 -16.28 -11.13 -3.88
C LYS A 275 -17.65 -10.45 -3.69
N ILE A 276 -18.10 -9.67 -4.65
CA ILE A 276 -19.42 -9.01 -4.62
C ILE A 276 -20.53 -10.06 -4.62
N ALA A 277 -20.43 -11.09 -5.45
CA ALA A 277 -21.42 -12.17 -5.53
C ALA A 277 -21.48 -13.03 -4.25
N ALA A 278 -20.36 -13.10 -3.51
CA ALA A 278 -20.28 -13.85 -2.25
C ALA A 278 -20.85 -13.08 -1.04
N ILE A 279 -21.15 -11.77 -1.18
CA ILE A 279 -21.81 -11.00 -0.13
C ILE A 279 -23.25 -11.54 -0.03
N PRO A 280 -23.68 -12.13 1.13
CA PRO A 280 -25.05 -12.53 1.32
C PRO A 280 -25.96 -11.32 1.09
N VAL A 281 -27.00 -11.48 0.26
CA VAL A 281 -28.07 -10.49 0.19
C VAL A 281 -28.73 -10.50 1.56
N VAL A 282 -28.27 -9.63 2.44
CA VAL A 282 -28.94 -9.41 3.73
C VAL A 282 -30.25 -8.75 3.39
N ASP A 283 -31.33 -9.50 3.60
CA ASP A 283 -32.69 -8.97 3.58
C ASP A 283 -32.67 -7.69 4.46
N LYS A 284 -33.24 -6.61 3.96
CA LYS A 284 -33.16 -5.30 4.60
C LYS A 284 -33.58 -5.43 6.05
N GLY A 285 -32.58 -5.55 6.92
CA GLY A 285 -32.81 -5.44 8.36
C GLY A 285 -33.45 -4.09 8.71
N PRO A 286 -33.87 -3.88 9.96
CA PRO A 286 -34.59 -2.71 10.39
C PRO A 286 -33.94 -1.43 9.86
N SER A 287 -34.76 -0.49 9.43
CA SER A 287 -34.30 0.78 8.83
C SER A 287 -33.43 1.54 9.86
N VAL A 288 -32.57 2.43 9.36
CA VAL A 288 -31.74 3.30 10.23
C VAL A 288 -32.60 4.03 11.26
N ASP A 289 -33.85 4.32 10.94
CA ASP A 289 -34.82 4.98 11.84
C ASP A 289 -35.26 4.05 12.99
N ASP A 290 -35.40 2.74 12.74
CA ASP A 290 -35.71 1.75 13.80
C ASP A 290 -34.56 1.52 14.78
N LEU A 291 -33.31 1.82 14.37
CA LEU A 291 -32.11 1.74 15.21
C LEU A 291 -31.88 3.01 16.04
N LEU A 292 -32.40 4.14 15.61
CA LEU A 292 -32.26 5.42 16.30
C LEU A 292 -33.16 5.52 17.54
N ASP A 293 -34.29 4.84 17.57
CA ASP A 293 -35.22 4.84 18.72
C ASP A 293 -34.72 4.05 19.94
N SER A 294 -33.66 3.24 19.79
CA SER A 294 -33.20 2.35 20.87
C SER A 294 -31.99 2.87 21.66
N THR A 295 -31.52 4.13 21.51
CA THR A 295 -30.26 4.58 22.09
C THR A 295 -30.28 6.00 22.66
N SER A 296 -31.02 6.18 23.81
CA SER A 296 -30.96 7.46 24.56
C SER A 296 -29.58 7.79 25.15
N ASP A 297 -28.71 6.80 25.43
CA ASP A 297 -27.38 7.01 26.03
C ASP A 297 -26.30 7.47 24.98
N LYS A 298 -26.60 7.41 23.68
CA LYS A 298 -25.69 7.90 22.63
C LYS A 298 -25.87 9.39 22.29
N VAL A 299 -26.96 9.98 22.74
CA VAL A 299 -27.33 11.37 22.43
C VAL A 299 -26.35 12.38 23.07
N GLU A 300 -25.89 12.16 24.30
CA GLU A 300 -24.96 13.08 24.99
C GLU A 300 -23.58 13.15 24.29
N LYS A 301 -23.03 11.99 23.85
CA LYS A 301 -21.74 11.96 23.13
C LYS A 301 -21.85 12.56 21.72
N ALA A 302 -23.00 12.37 21.05
CA ALA A 302 -23.27 12.95 19.74
C ALA A 302 -23.47 14.49 19.82
N THR A 303 -24.07 14.97 20.90
CA THR A 303 -24.29 16.40 21.15
C THR A 303 -22.96 17.13 21.42
N SER A 304 -22.07 16.54 22.20
CA SER A 304 -20.72 17.05 22.44
C SER A 304 -19.90 17.14 21.14
N GLY A 305 -20.02 16.12 20.27
CA GLY A 305 -19.35 16.13 18.96
C GLY A 305 -19.86 17.23 18.02
N LYS A 306 -21.18 17.43 17.97
CA LYS A 306 -21.81 18.49 17.17
C LYS A 306 -21.41 19.88 17.66
N LEU A 307 -21.41 20.12 18.96
CA LEU A 307 -20.97 21.38 19.54
C LEU A 307 -19.49 21.70 19.19
N ALA A 308 -18.61 20.71 19.26
CA ALA A 308 -17.21 20.89 18.87
C ALA A 308 -17.05 21.23 17.38
N GLU A 309 -17.86 20.63 16.50
CA GLU A 309 -17.89 20.93 15.06
C GLU A 309 -18.46 22.34 14.79
N GLU A 310 -19.49 22.74 15.51
CA GLU A 310 -20.05 24.11 15.42
C GLU A 310 -19.04 25.17 15.85
N LEU A 311 -18.33 24.93 16.96
CA LEU A 311 -17.27 25.84 17.43
C LEU A 311 -16.10 25.89 16.45
N ALA A 312 -15.67 24.75 15.90
CA ALA A 312 -14.61 24.70 14.90
C ALA A 312 -15.03 25.43 13.60
N THR A 313 -16.31 25.29 13.21
CA THR A 313 -16.87 26.01 12.06
C THR A 313 -16.92 27.50 12.29
N ALA A 314 -17.31 27.94 13.50
CA ALA A 314 -17.33 29.34 13.85
C ALA A 314 -15.91 29.96 13.84
N ASP A 315 -14.92 29.19 14.28
CA ASP A 315 -13.50 29.56 14.20
C ASP A 315 -13.01 29.63 12.76
N ALA A 316 -13.32 28.61 11.94
CA ALA A 316 -12.91 28.57 10.53
C ALA A 316 -13.46 29.75 9.70
N LYS A 317 -14.68 30.22 10.01
CA LYS A 317 -15.25 31.41 9.37
C LYS A 317 -14.44 32.70 9.60
N LYS A 318 -13.64 32.74 10.67
CA LYS A 318 -12.75 33.86 10.98
C LYS A 318 -11.36 33.70 10.35
N ASP A 319 -11.06 32.53 9.79
CA ASP A 319 -9.77 32.27 9.16
C ASP A 319 -9.64 33.10 7.88
N ILE A 320 -8.53 33.82 7.77
CA ILE A 320 -8.21 34.66 6.61
C ILE A 320 -8.07 33.84 5.31
N ARG A 321 -7.80 32.52 5.43
CA ARG A 321 -7.69 31.60 4.29
C ARG A 321 -9.03 31.14 3.72
N LYS A 322 -10.16 31.58 4.28
CA LYS A 322 -11.52 31.25 3.88
C LYS A 322 -11.77 29.73 3.80
N ILE A 323 -11.43 29.03 4.87
CA ILE A 323 -11.67 27.60 4.99
C ILE A 323 -13.10 27.35 5.44
N ASP A 324 -13.85 26.55 4.71
CA ASP A 324 -15.18 26.06 5.10
C ASP A 324 -15.11 24.63 5.63
N VAL A 325 -15.02 24.50 6.94
CA VAL A 325 -14.95 23.20 7.63
C VAL A 325 -16.22 22.38 7.46
N GLN A 326 -17.40 22.99 7.31
CA GLN A 326 -18.65 22.26 7.10
C GLN A 326 -18.73 21.65 5.71
N LYS A 327 -18.28 22.39 4.69
CA LYS A 327 -18.41 21.98 3.30
C LYS A 327 -17.44 20.83 2.95
N GLY A 328 -16.22 20.89 3.46
CA GLY A 328 -15.18 19.87 3.21
C GLY A 328 -15.12 18.74 4.27
N LEU A 329 -15.80 18.92 5.41
CA LEU A 329 -15.69 18.01 6.53
C LEU A 329 -16.31 16.64 6.21
N TYR A 330 -15.50 15.58 6.39
CA TYR A 330 -15.88 14.19 6.17
C TYR A 330 -16.24 13.80 4.71
N LYS A 331 -16.14 14.73 3.76
CA LYS A 331 -16.18 14.36 2.35
C LYS A 331 -14.76 14.16 1.84
N PRO A 332 -14.49 13.10 1.10
CA PRO A 332 -13.23 12.98 0.37
C PRO A 332 -13.00 14.19 -0.54
N SER A 333 -11.75 14.56 -0.75
CA SER A 333 -11.41 15.61 -1.70
C SER A 333 -11.61 15.12 -3.13
N GLU A 334 -12.42 15.84 -3.93
CA GLU A 334 -12.66 15.45 -5.32
C GLU A 334 -11.38 15.35 -6.14
N LEU A 335 -10.46 16.33 -5.98
CA LEU A 335 -9.17 16.31 -6.69
C LEU A 335 -8.27 15.17 -6.23
N ARG A 336 -8.25 14.89 -4.93
CA ARG A 336 -7.44 13.79 -4.38
C ARG A 336 -8.07 12.43 -4.65
N GLU A 337 -9.39 12.32 -4.78
CA GLU A 337 -10.05 11.10 -5.28
C GLU A 337 -9.67 10.83 -6.73
N GLU A 338 -9.67 11.85 -7.59
CA GLU A 338 -9.21 11.74 -8.96
C GLU A 338 -7.74 11.27 -9.01
N LEU A 339 -6.87 11.90 -8.22
CA LEU A 339 -5.48 11.47 -8.09
C LEU A 339 -5.36 10.01 -7.62
N ALA A 340 -6.12 9.65 -6.58
CA ALA A 340 -6.09 8.31 -6.01
C ALA A 340 -6.49 7.24 -7.03
N LEU A 341 -7.50 7.52 -7.86
CA LEU A 341 -7.91 6.63 -8.95
C LEU A 341 -6.82 6.48 -10.00
N GLN A 342 -6.10 7.56 -10.37
CA GLN A 342 -5.01 7.51 -11.35
C GLN A 342 -3.77 6.81 -10.78
N VAL A 343 -3.43 7.06 -9.52
CA VAL A 343 -2.33 6.37 -8.82
C VAL A 343 -2.58 4.86 -8.77
N THR A 344 -3.79 4.45 -8.40
CA THR A 344 -4.14 3.04 -8.20
C THR A 344 -4.77 2.36 -9.41
N ASP A 345 -4.77 3.01 -10.59
CA ASP A 345 -5.25 2.38 -11.83
C ASP A 345 -4.47 1.08 -12.08
N PRO A 346 -5.13 -0.05 -12.35
CA PRO A 346 -4.44 -1.31 -12.62
C PRO A 346 -3.45 -1.26 -13.78
N ARG A 347 -3.60 -0.30 -14.70
CA ARG A 347 -2.69 -0.05 -15.81
C ARG A 347 -1.47 0.80 -15.40
N ASN A 348 -1.50 1.40 -14.21
CA ASN A 348 -0.36 2.16 -13.69
C ASN A 348 0.71 1.19 -13.15
N ARG A 349 1.70 0.89 -13.98
CA ARG A 349 2.75 -0.08 -13.64
C ARG A 349 3.66 0.39 -12.50
N TYR A 350 3.83 1.70 -12.31
CA TYR A 350 4.62 2.22 -11.19
C TYR A 350 4.04 1.80 -9.85
N PHE A 351 2.70 1.84 -9.69
CA PHE A 351 2.02 1.54 -8.43
C PHE A 351 2.25 0.09 -7.98
N SER A 352 1.97 -0.87 -8.83
CA SER A 352 2.14 -2.29 -8.49
C SER A 352 3.62 -2.66 -8.31
N ARG A 353 4.50 -2.22 -9.22
CA ARG A 353 5.94 -2.48 -9.16
C ARG A 353 6.59 -1.89 -7.90
N ALA A 354 6.19 -0.68 -7.48
CA ALA A 354 6.76 -0.03 -6.31
C ALA A 354 6.54 -0.82 -5.02
N LEU A 355 5.34 -1.35 -4.78
CA LEU A 355 5.11 -2.20 -3.61
C LEU A 355 5.82 -3.55 -3.75
N VAL A 356 5.70 -4.21 -4.88
CA VAL A 356 6.35 -5.50 -5.14
C VAL A 356 7.86 -5.41 -4.89
N ASN A 357 8.52 -4.37 -5.39
CA ASN A 357 9.95 -4.15 -5.18
C ASN A 357 10.32 -4.02 -3.69
N ARG A 358 9.51 -3.32 -2.91
CA ARG A 358 9.73 -3.17 -1.46
C ARG A 358 9.50 -4.46 -0.69
N VAL A 359 8.43 -5.19 -1.02
CA VAL A 359 8.15 -6.49 -0.40
C VAL A 359 9.24 -7.49 -0.75
N TRP A 360 9.66 -7.54 -2.01
CA TRP A 360 10.78 -8.37 -2.46
C TRP A 360 12.06 -8.04 -1.68
N LYS A 361 12.44 -6.77 -1.62
CA LYS A 361 13.61 -6.34 -0.83
C LYS A 361 13.53 -6.77 0.63
N THR A 362 12.35 -6.64 1.24
CA THR A 362 12.15 -7.01 2.65
C THR A 362 12.39 -8.50 2.89
N LEU A 363 12.02 -9.36 1.94
CA LEU A 363 12.11 -10.82 2.06
C LEU A 363 13.43 -11.39 1.52
N ILE A 364 13.96 -10.81 0.45
CA ILE A 364 15.18 -11.32 -0.21
C ILE A 364 16.45 -10.57 0.24
N GLY A 365 16.30 -9.31 0.70
CA GLY A 365 17.41 -8.45 1.14
C GLY A 365 17.81 -7.40 0.11
N ARG A 366 17.51 -7.59 -1.18
CA ARG A 366 17.79 -6.66 -2.27
C ARG A 366 16.57 -6.47 -3.15
N GLY A 367 16.31 -5.24 -3.59
CA GLY A 367 15.23 -4.92 -4.53
C GLY A 367 15.61 -5.25 -5.98
N PHE A 368 14.62 -5.37 -6.85
CA PHE A 368 14.83 -5.38 -8.30
C PHE A 368 15.38 -4.04 -8.78
N VAL A 369 14.94 -2.96 -8.15
CA VAL A 369 15.44 -1.59 -8.34
C VAL A 369 15.97 -1.10 -7.00
N GLU A 370 17.20 -0.58 -6.99
CA GLU A 370 17.85 0.01 -5.83
C GLU A 370 18.37 1.43 -6.15
N PRO A 371 18.07 2.43 -5.29
CA PRO A 371 17.15 2.38 -4.13
C PRO A 371 15.70 2.04 -4.53
N VAL A 372 14.92 1.47 -3.61
CA VAL A 372 13.57 0.93 -3.89
C VAL A 372 12.53 1.95 -4.39
N ASP A 373 12.83 3.21 -4.28
CA ASP A 373 12.00 4.35 -4.65
C ASP A 373 12.62 5.21 -5.75
N ASP A 374 13.48 4.61 -6.59
CA ASP A 374 14.25 5.29 -7.63
C ASP A 374 14.06 4.62 -9.01
N PHE A 375 12.79 4.44 -9.41
CA PHE A 375 12.43 3.93 -10.73
C PHE A 375 12.70 4.99 -11.81
N ARG A 376 13.71 4.78 -12.64
CA ARG A 376 14.16 5.65 -13.72
C ARG A 376 14.62 4.84 -14.93
N GLU A 377 14.68 5.46 -16.10
CA GLU A 377 15.17 4.79 -17.32
C GLU A 377 16.63 4.32 -17.21
N ASP A 378 17.47 5.11 -16.55
CA ASP A 378 18.88 4.79 -16.33
C ASP A 378 19.16 3.93 -15.10
N ASN A 379 18.11 3.51 -14.37
CA ASN A 379 18.15 2.57 -13.25
C ASN A 379 17.17 1.40 -13.49
N PRO A 380 17.42 0.56 -14.48
CA PRO A 380 16.51 -0.53 -14.82
C PRO A 380 16.50 -1.61 -13.75
N ALA A 381 15.37 -2.32 -13.64
CA ALA A 381 15.25 -3.46 -12.75
C ALA A 381 16.26 -4.56 -13.12
N ALA A 382 16.90 -5.18 -12.12
CA ALA A 382 17.85 -6.28 -12.32
C ALA A 382 17.21 -7.50 -13.00
N LEU A 383 15.94 -7.81 -12.65
CA LEU A 383 15.14 -8.90 -13.21
C LEU A 383 13.76 -8.37 -13.63
N PRO A 384 13.64 -7.65 -14.75
CA PRO A 384 12.40 -6.96 -15.13
C PRO A 384 11.23 -7.93 -15.37
N GLU A 385 11.46 -9.09 -15.98
CA GLU A 385 10.41 -10.11 -16.20
C GLU A 385 9.85 -10.64 -14.85
N ALA A 386 10.68 -10.81 -13.82
CA ALA A 386 10.25 -11.28 -12.50
C ALA A 386 9.45 -10.19 -11.75
N LEU A 387 9.92 -8.94 -11.81
CA LEU A 387 9.21 -7.81 -11.24
C LEU A 387 7.82 -7.63 -11.89
N ASP A 388 7.75 -7.75 -13.21
CA ASP A 388 6.49 -7.63 -13.94
C ASP A 388 5.53 -8.77 -13.65
N TYR A 389 6.03 -10.00 -13.60
CA TYR A 389 5.23 -11.16 -13.23
C TYR A 389 4.62 -11.01 -11.83
N LEU A 390 5.43 -10.66 -10.83
CA LEU A 390 4.94 -10.45 -9.47
C LEU A 390 3.94 -9.27 -9.39
N ALA A 391 4.17 -8.20 -10.15
CA ALA A 391 3.24 -7.08 -10.22
C ALA A 391 1.91 -7.47 -10.86
N ASP A 392 1.90 -8.31 -11.90
CA ASP A 392 0.70 -8.82 -12.54
C ASP A 392 -0.09 -9.76 -11.60
N GLU A 393 0.60 -10.67 -10.92
CA GLU A 393 -0.04 -11.56 -9.93
C GLU A 393 -0.60 -10.79 -8.73
N PHE A 394 0.11 -9.76 -8.27
CA PHE A 394 -0.37 -8.88 -7.20
C PHE A 394 -1.65 -8.13 -7.59
N VAL A 395 -1.70 -7.56 -8.80
CA VAL A 395 -2.93 -6.94 -9.32
C VAL A 395 -4.05 -7.97 -9.48
N ALA A 396 -3.76 -9.12 -10.08
CA ALA A 396 -4.74 -10.17 -10.35
C ALA A 396 -5.36 -10.76 -9.07
N SER A 397 -4.61 -10.77 -7.95
CA SER A 397 -5.08 -11.21 -6.63
C SER A 397 -5.90 -10.15 -5.88
N ASP A 398 -6.32 -9.07 -6.55
CA ASP A 398 -7.01 -7.93 -5.95
C ASP A 398 -6.11 -7.21 -4.92
N TYR A 399 -4.83 -7.03 -5.27
CA TYR A 399 -3.83 -6.35 -4.45
C TYR A 399 -3.67 -6.95 -3.04
N ASP A 400 -3.81 -8.26 -2.93
CA ASP A 400 -3.70 -8.98 -1.67
C ASP A 400 -2.24 -9.18 -1.26
N LEU A 401 -1.86 -8.59 -0.10
CA LEU A 401 -0.50 -8.66 0.43
C LEU A 401 -0.09 -10.09 0.77
N ARG A 402 -1.00 -10.90 1.36
CA ARG A 402 -0.67 -12.27 1.76
C ARG A 402 -0.36 -13.14 0.57
N THR A 403 -1.11 -12.97 -0.52
CA THR A 403 -0.85 -13.66 -1.79
C THR A 403 0.51 -13.27 -2.36
N LEU A 404 0.87 -11.99 -2.39
CA LEU A 404 2.19 -11.53 -2.85
C LEU A 404 3.32 -12.14 -2.00
N VAL A 405 3.20 -12.03 -0.69
CA VAL A 405 4.20 -12.60 0.25
C VAL A 405 4.31 -14.11 0.04
N ARG A 406 3.19 -14.82 -0.07
CA ARG A 406 3.18 -16.28 -0.31
C ARG A 406 3.93 -16.64 -1.60
N LEU A 407 3.66 -15.93 -2.71
CA LEU A 407 4.36 -16.17 -3.98
C LEU A 407 5.88 -16.05 -3.83
N ILE A 408 6.36 -15.06 -3.08
CA ILE A 408 7.79 -14.85 -2.89
C ILE A 408 8.38 -15.93 -1.98
N VAL A 409 7.78 -16.21 -0.82
CA VAL A 409 8.39 -17.13 0.17
C VAL A 409 8.30 -18.61 -0.22
N THR A 410 7.40 -18.97 -1.15
CA THR A 410 7.33 -20.31 -1.73
C THR A 410 8.34 -20.51 -2.87
N SER A 411 8.90 -19.43 -3.43
CA SER A 411 9.87 -19.51 -4.52
C SER A 411 11.22 -20.08 -4.07
N ALA A 412 11.94 -20.71 -4.97
CA ALA A 412 13.30 -21.15 -4.76
C ALA A 412 14.23 -19.96 -4.46
N ALA A 413 13.98 -18.78 -5.02
CA ALA A 413 14.78 -17.58 -4.74
C ALA A 413 14.81 -17.25 -3.25
N TYR A 414 13.67 -17.28 -2.55
CA TYR A 414 13.61 -17.07 -1.11
C TYR A 414 14.23 -18.21 -0.30
N GLN A 415 14.07 -19.46 -0.76
CA GLN A 415 14.48 -20.65 -0.03
C GLN A 415 15.95 -21.03 -0.24
N ARG A 416 16.70 -20.31 -1.07
CA ARG A 416 18.13 -20.51 -1.28
C ARG A 416 18.98 -19.91 -0.17
N GLY A 417 20.23 -20.38 -0.06
CA GLY A 417 21.26 -19.77 0.78
C GLY A 417 21.72 -18.42 0.25
N HIS A 418 22.32 -17.61 1.12
CA HIS A 418 23.02 -16.41 0.68
C HIS A 418 24.36 -16.75 0.04
N ALA A 419 24.79 -15.91 -0.88
CA ALA A 419 26.12 -16.03 -1.46
C ALA A 419 27.22 -15.88 -0.39
N PRO A 420 28.35 -16.58 -0.51
CA PRO A 420 29.47 -16.40 0.39
C PRO A 420 29.95 -14.95 0.43
N THR A 421 30.39 -14.49 1.61
CA THR A 421 30.86 -13.10 1.80
C THR A 421 32.27 -12.84 1.30
N ASP A 422 33.00 -13.89 0.97
CA ASP A 422 34.42 -13.90 0.53
C ASP A 422 34.60 -13.84 -0.98
N ILE A 423 33.49 -13.73 -1.74
CA ILE A 423 33.53 -13.55 -3.19
C ILE A 423 33.41 -12.05 -3.57
N ASP A 424 33.87 -11.73 -4.78
CA ASP A 424 33.79 -10.36 -5.29
C ASP A 424 32.33 -9.89 -5.43
N GLU A 425 32.12 -8.59 -5.28
CA GLU A 425 30.78 -7.98 -5.29
C GLU A 425 29.96 -8.30 -6.54
N PRO A 426 30.52 -8.22 -7.79
CA PRO A 426 29.78 -8.60 -8.99
C PRO A 426 29.30 -10.05 -8.99
N THR A 427 30.12 -10.98 -8.49
CA THR A 427 29.76 -12.40 -8.39
C THR A 427 28.69 -12.63 -7.31
N ARG A 428 28.81 -11.96 -6.16
CA ARG A 428 27.81 -12.00 -5.10
C ARG A 428 26.46 -11.50 -5.58
N VAL A 429 26.43 -10.35 -6.23
CA VAL A 429 25.22 -9.75 -6.82
C VAL A 429 24.54 -10.67 -7.84
N ALA A 430 25.32 -11.46 -8.58
CA ALA A 430 24.77 -12.40 -9.56
C ALA A 430 24.24 -13.70 -8.91
N LEU A 431 24.70 -14.04 -7.71
CA LEU A 431 24.26 -15.22 -6.95
C LEU A 431 23.04 -14.93 -6.05
N GLU A 432 22.89 -13.69 -5.60
CA GLU A 432 21.76 -13.18 -4.82
C GLU A 432 20.60 -12.75 -5.72
#